data_8a5a93e03f02b69030d903113f58266c
#
_entry.id   8a5a93e03f02b69030d903113f58266c
#
_cell.length_a   1.000
_cell.length_b   1.000
_cell.length_c   1.000
_cell.angle_alpha   90.00
_cell.angle_beta   90.00
_cell.angle_gamma   90.00
#
_symmetry.space_group_name_H-M   'P 1'
#
loop_
_entity.id
_entity.type
_entity.pdbx_description
1 polymer ?
#
loop_
_entity_poly.entity_id
_entity_poly.type
_entity_poly.pdbx_seq_one_letter_code
_entity_poly.pdbx_strand_id
1 'polypeptide(L)'
;MSHRQPVRVTEIDSYSTIIDARTPAEFELDHIPGAINCPVLSNEERVTIGTIYKQVSPFEAKRLGAAMVAANLSKHLYETFSDKPANWKPLVYCWRGGLRSGSMVTWLRLVGWDAQQLAGGYK
;
A
#
# COMPACT_ATOMS: atom_id res chain seq x y z
N MET A 1 20.17 2.43 11.12
CA MET A 1 18.78 2.79 10.93
C MET A 1 17.94 2.27 12.07
N SER A 2 17.22 3.14 12.67
CA SER A 2 16.40 2.75 13.80
C SER A 2 15.27 1.81 13.38
N HIS A 3 14.87 1.01 14.32
CA HIS A 3 13.73 0.13 14.17
C HIS A 3 12.45 0.95 14.07
N ARG A 4 11.58 0.62 13.13
CA ARG A 4 10.34 1.33 12.92
C ARG A 4 9.15 0.48 13.28
N GLN A 5 8.25 1.05 14.07
CA GLN A 5 7.01 0.42 14.48
C GLN A 5 5.87 0.89 13.60
N PRO A 6 4.84 0.06 13.36
CA PRO A 6 3.63 0.54 12.70
C PRO A 6 2.99 1.66 13.51
N VAL A 7 2.41 2.61 12.80
CA VAL A 7 1.83 3.80 13.40
C VAL A 7 0.42 3.50 13.92
N ARG A 8 0.09 4.08 15.05
CA ARG A 8 -1.24 3.93 15.64
C ARG A 8 -2.22 4.96 15.07
N VAL A 9 -3.50 4.61 15.10
CA VAL A 9 -4.56 5.51 14.64
C VAL A 9 -4.47 6.89 15.29
N THR A 10 -4.09 6.94 16.55
CA THR A 10 -4.00 8.21 17.29
C THR A 10 -2.89 9.12 16.78
N GLU A 11 -2.01 8.62 15.92
CA GLU A 11 -0.87 9.39 15.43
C GLU A 11 -1.03 9.84 13.98
N ILE A 12 -2.21 9.61 13.37
CA ILE A 12 -2.45 9.89 11.96
C ILE A 12 -2.17 11.34 11.59
N ASP A 13 -2.53 12.28 12.46
CA ASP A 13 -2.42 13.71 12.17
C ASP A 13 -0.98 14.19 11.97
N SER A 14 0.00 13.41 12.40
CA SER A 14 1.40 13.79 12.23
C SER A 14 1.95 13.50 10.84
N TYR A 15 1.11 12.96 9.93
CA TYR A 15 1.57 12.57 8.59
C TYR A 15 1.04 13.50 7.51
N SER A 16 1.84 13.65 6.43
CA SER A 16 1.50 14.54 5.33
C SER A 16 0.31 14.04 4.51
N THR A 17 0.26 12.74 4.28
CA THR A 17 -0.72 12.11 3.40
C THR A 17 -1.05 10.73 3.94
N ILE A 18 -2.32 10.36 3.87
CA ILE A 18 -2.77 9.00 4.20
C ILE A 18 -3.06 8.30 2.88
N ILE A 19 -2.44 7.15 2.66
CA ILE A 19 -2.57 6.39 1.42
C ILE A 19 -3.25 5.06 1.71
N ASP A 20 -4.35 4.81 0.99
CA ASP A 20 -5.03 3.52 1.02
C ASP A 20 -4.48 2.68 -0.13
N ALA A 21 -3.79 1.60 0.20
CA ALA A 21 -3.16 0.72 -0.79
C ALA A 21 -4.07 -0.41 -1.25
N ARG A 22 -5.33 -0.43 -0.79
CA ARG A 22 -6.31 -1.44 -1.17
C ARG A 22 -6.82 -1.20 -2.59
N THR A 23 -7.60 -2.16 -3.10
CA THR A 23 -8.18 -2.02 -4.43
C THR A 23 -9.14 -0.83 -4.48
N PRO A 24 -9.41 -0.30 -5.69
CA PRO A 24 -10.39 0.79 -5.83
C PRO A 24 -11.78 0.43 -5.29
N ALA A 25 -12.21 -0.82 -5.45
CA ALA A 25 -13.52 -1.24 -4.95
C ALA A 25 -13.58 -1.19 -3.42
N GLU A 26 -12.51 -1.61 -2.74
CA GLU A 26 -12.45 -1.52 -1.28
C GLU A 26 -12.49 -0.06 -0.81
N PHE A 27 -11.74 0.80 -1.48
CA PHE A 27 -11.68 2.21 -1.14
C PHE A 27 -13.04 2.89 -1.32
N GLU A 28 -13.75 2.51 -2.38
CA GLU A 28 -15.06 3.09 -2.67
C GLU A 28 -16.10 2.72 -1.62
N LEU A 29 -16.03 1.50 -1.07
CA LEU A 29 -16.96 1.08 -0.03
C LEU A 29 -16.83 1.93 1.23
N ASP A 30 -15.61 2.09 1.72
CA ASP A 30 -15.29 3.04 2.77
C ASP A 30 -13.79 3.14 2.92
N HIS A 31 -13.32 4.22 3.50
CA HIS A 31 -11.90 4.47 3.71
C HIS A 31 -11.71 5.52 4.79
N ILE A 32 -10.49 5.68 5.26
CA ILE A 32 -10.17 6.71 6.24
C ILE A 32 -10.40 8.09 5.61
N PRO A 33 -11.15 8.97 6.26
CA PRO A 33 -11.39 10.32 5.72
C PRO A 33 -10.09 11.03 5.38
N GLY A 34 -10.03 11.60 4.18
CA GLY A 34 -8.83 12.29 3.70
C GLY A 34 -7.80 11.41 3.02
N ALA A 35 -7.97 10.09 3.06
CA ALA A 35 -7.04 9.18 2.39
C ALA A 35 -7.18 9.26 0.88
N ILE A 36 -6.06 9.05 0.17
CA ILE A 36 -6.08 8.88 -1.29
C ILE A 36 -5.87 7.41 -1.60
N ASN A 37 -6.43 6.95 -2.71
CA ASN A 37 -6.30 5.56 -3.12
C ASN A 37 -5.14 5.40 -4.10
N CYS A 38 -4.14 4.62 -3.71
CA CYS A 38 -3.02 4.25 -4.57
C CYS A 38 -2.90 2.73 -4.51
N PRO A 39 -3.74 2.00 -5.25
CA PRO A 39 -3.81 0.56 -5.11
C PRO A 39 -2.56 -0.12 -5.62
N VAL A 40 -2.08 -1.11 -4.87
CA VAL A 40 -0.97 -1.95 -5.34
C VAL A 40 -1.47 -3.08 -6.24
N LEU A 41 -2.78 -3.34 -6.23
CA LEU A 41 -3.44 -4.30 -7.13
C LEU A 41 -4.76 -3.69 -7.59
N SER A 42 -5.10 -3.87 -8.87
CA SER A 42 -6.43 -3.50 -9.35
C SER A 42 -7.45 -4.52 -8.85
N ASN A 43 -8.74 -4.20 -9.05
CA ASN A 43 -9.80 -5.14 -8.68
C ASN A 43 -9.65 -6.47 -9.40
N GLU A 44 -9.40 -6.41 -10.71
CA GLU A 44 -9.24 -7.60 -11.54
C GLU A 44 -8.00 -8.40 -11.15
N GLU A 45 -6.90 -7.70 -10.88
CA GLU A 45 -5.67 -8.37 -10.47
C GLU A 45 -5.86 -9.12 -9.16
N ARG A 46 -6.56 -8.52 -8.23
CA ARG A 46 -6.80 -9.18 -6.95
C ARG A 46 -7.63 -10.45 -7.11
N VAL A 47 -8.66 -10.41 -7.98
CA VAL A 47 -9.46 -11.59 -8.30
C VAL A 47 -8.57 -12.67 -8.93
N THR A 48 -7.74 -12.30 -9.89
CA THR A 48 -6.83 -13.23 -10.56
C THR A 48 -5.90 -13.90 -9.57
N ILE A 49 -5.29 -13.12 -8.67
CA ILE A 49 -4.38 -13.66 -7.66
C ILE A 49 -5.10 -14.62 -6.73
N GLY A 50 -6.31 -14.25 -6.29
CA GLY A 50 -7.10 -15.13 -5.43
C GLY A 50 -7.45 -16.44 -6.09
N THR A 51 -7.77 -16.41 -7.38
CA THR A 51 -8.08 -17.61 -8.14
C THR A 51 -6.85 -18.52 -8.27
N ILE A 52 -5.70 -17.94 -8.58
CA ILE A 52 -4.46 -18.71 -8.70
C ILE A 52 -4.08 -19.32 -7.36
N TYR A 53 -4.26 -18.58 -6.29
CA TYR A 53 -3.97 -19.08 -4.95
C TYR A 53 -4.76 -20.35 -4.64
N LYS A 54 -6.03 -20.39 -5.01
CA LYS A 54 -6.92 -21.51 -4.71
C LYS A 54 -6.77 -22.65 -5.71
N GLN A 55 -6.59 -22.34 -6.99
CA GLN A 55 -6.69 -23.34 -8.06
C GLN A 55 -5.35 -23.81 -8.58
N VAL A 56 -4.27 -23.08 -8.36
CA VAL A 56 -2.94 -23.48 -8.84
C VAL A 56 -2.02 -23.71 -7.64
N SER A 57 -1.53 -22.63 -7.02
CA SER A 57 -0.72 -22.75 -5.82
C SER A 57 -0.53 -21.39 -5.16
N PRO A 58 -0.33 -21.38 -3.83
CA PRO A 58 0.04 -20.14 -3.15
C PRO A 58 1.33 -19.53 -3.67
N PHE A 59 2.30 -20.35 -4.06
CA PHE A 59 3.56 -19.84 -4.58
C PHE A 59 3.38 -19.07 -5.89
N GLU A 60 2.60 -19.62 -6.82
CA GLU A 60 2.37 -18.94 -8.11
C GLU A 60 1.58 -17.65 -7.91
N ALA A 61 0.63 -17.65 -6.98
CA ALA A 61 -0.10 -16.44 -6.66
C ALA A 61 0.84 -15.34 -6.13
N LYS A 62 1.77 -15.71 -5.26
CA LYS A 62 2.73 -14.75 -4.72
C LYS A 62 3.68 -14.24 -5.79
N ARG A 63 4.15 -15.14 -6.66
CA ARG A 63 5.07 -14.75 -7.73
C ARG A 63 4.42 -13.74 -8.68
N LEU A 64 3.22 -14.07 -9.16
CA LEU A 64 2.52 -13.18 -10.08
C LEU A 64 2.08 -11.90 -9.36
N GLY A 65 1.63 -12.02 -8.12
CA GLY A 65 1.24 -10.86 -7.32
C GLY A 65 2.38 -9.89 -7.13
N ALA A 66 3.58 -10.40 -6.87
CA ALA A 66 4.75 -9.55 -6.73
C ALA A 66 5.03 -8.76 -8.00
N ALA A 67 4.88 -9.40 -9.17
CA ALA A 67 5.08 -8.72 -10.44
C ALA A 67 4.04 -7.63 -10.67
N MET A 68 2.77 -7.91 -10.36
CA MET A 68 1.70 -6.94 -10.50
C MET A 68 1.89 -5.75 -9.55
N VAL A 69 2.24 -6.02 -8.30
CA VAL A 69 2.48 -4.98 -7.31
C VAL A 69 3.65 -4.10 -7.76
N ALA A 70 4.74 -4.70 -8.23
CA ALA A 70 5.89 -3.93 -8.69
C ALA A 70 5.52 -2.99 -9.84
N ALA A 71 4.72 -3.46 -10.79
CA ALA A 71 4.28 -2.65 -11.91
C ALA A 71 3.42 -1.48 -11.45
N ASN A 72 2.50 -1.73 -10.53
CA ASN A 72 1.62 -0.69 -10.02
C ASN A 72 2.39 0.34 -9.18
N LEU A 73 3.34 -0.11 -8.38
CA LEU A 73 4.20 0.79 -7.60
C LEU A 73 5.03 1.67 -8.51
N SER A 74 5.57 1.09 -9.58
CA SER A 74 6.32 1.86 -10.57
C SER A 74 5.46 2.99 -11.13
N LYS A 75 4.21 2.68 -11.48
CA LYS A 75 3.30 3.67 -12.03
C LYS A 75 3.00 4.78 -11.01
N HIS A 76 2.77 4.42 -9.76
CA HIS A 76 2.52 5.43 -8.73
C HIS A 76 3.71 6.35 -8.54
N LEU A 77 4.93 5.81 -8.56
CA LEU A 77 6.14 6.62 -8.43
C LEU A 77 6.30 7.59 -9.58
N TYR A 78 5.98 7.15 -10.80
CA TYR A 78 6.07 8.01 -11.97
C TYR A 78 5.01 9.12 -11.99
N GLU A 79 3.81 8.81 -11.54
CA GLU A 79 2.66 9.69 -11.70
C GLU A 79 2.28 10.41 -10.42
N THR A 80 1.74 9.66 -9.46
CA THR A 80 1.12 10.26 -8.28
C THR A 80 2.13 10.91 -7.35
N PHE A 81 3.30 10.31 -7.22
CA PHE A 81 4.30 10.77 -6.25
C PHE A 81 5.45 11.55 -6.89
N SER A 82 5.33 11.90 -8.16
CA SER A 82 6.43 12.54 -8.89
C SER A 82 6.77 13.93 -8.36
N ASP A 83 5.81 14.61 -7.71
CA ASP A 83 5.99 15.96 -7.21
C ASP A 83 6.19 16.03 -5.69
N LYS A 84 6.38 14.89 -5.05
CA LYS A 84 6.50 14.87 -3.59
C LYS A 84 7.90 15.27 -3.14
N PRO A 85 8.02 16.21 -2.19
CA PRO A 85 9.33 16.65 -1.71
C PRO A 85 9.98 15.58 -0.81
N ALA A 86 11.29 15.74 -0.59
CA ALA A 86 12.05 14.78 0.20
C ALA A 86 11.51 14.61 1.63
N ASN A 87 10.89 15.66 2.18
CA ASN A 87 10.34 15.60 3.52
C ASN A 87 8.89 15.14 3.58
N TRP A 88 8.34 14.67 2.47
CA TRP A 88 7.00 14.11 2.45
C TRP A 88 6.93 12.90 3.38
N LYS A 89 5.89 12.81 4.18
CA LYS A 89 5.78 11.80 5.22
C LYS A 89 4.46 11.03 5.05
N PRO A 90 4.43 10.03 4.16
CA PRO A 90 3.19 9.28 3.90
C PRO A 90 2.94 8.20 4.94
N LEU A 91 1.66 8.01 5.26
CA LEU A 91 1.18 6.91 6.08
C LEU A 91 0.35 6.00 5.19
N VAL A 92 0.72 4.72 5.12
CA VAL A 92 0.08 3.77 4.20
C VAL A 92 -0.67 2.70 4.98
N TYR A 93 -1.87 2.36 4.52
CA TYR A 93 -2.61 1.26 5.14
C TYR A 93 -3.24 0.36 4.09
N CYS A 94 -3.55 -0.87 4.50
CA CYS A 94 -4.40 -1.78 3.77
C CYS A 94 -5.36 -2.42 4.76
N TRP A 95 -5.91 -3.60 4.47
CA TRP A 95 -6.97 -4.12 5.31
C TRP A 95 -6.51 -4.42 6.74
N ARG A 96 -5.35 -5.08 6.88
CA ARG A 96 -4.86 -5.52 8.21
C ARG A 96 -3.38 -5.25 8.41
N GLY A 97 -2.87 -4.16 7.85
CA GLY A 97 -1.46 -3.84 7.99
C GLY A 97 -0.55 -4.90 7.38
N GLY A 98 -1.00 -5.55 6.32
CA GLY A 98 -0.30 -6.69 5.74
C GLY A 98 0.60 -6.33 4.56
N LEU A 99 0.72 -7.27 3.62
CA LEU A 99 1.70 -7.18 2.55
C LEU A 99 1.45 -6.04 1.57
N ARG A 100 0.20 -5.67 1.32
CA ARG A 100 -0.08 -4.62 0.35
C ARG A 100 0.48 -3.28 0.79
N SER A 101 0.17 -2.85 2.02
CA SER A 101 0.72 -1.60 2.53
C SER A 101 2.21 -1.73 2.84
N GLY A 102 2.64 -2.90 3.31
CA GLY A 102 4.04 -3.14 3.61
C GLY A 102 4.93 -3.04 2.38
N SER A 103 4.49 -3.57 1.24
CA SER A 103 5.29 -3.48 0.01
C SER A 103 5.41 -2.04 -0.47
N MET A 104 4.34 -1.26 -0.40
CA MET A 104 4.42 0.16 -0.78
C MET A 104 5.37 0.91 0.14
N VAL A 105 5.25 0.71 1.45
CA VAL A 105 6.13 1.38 2.42
C VAL A 105 7.60 1.05 2.13
N THR A 106 7.90 -0.20 1.81
CA THR A 106 9.27 -0.61 1.48
C THR A 106 9.82 0.19 0.30
N TRP A 107 9.05 0.30 -0.78
CA TRP A 107 9.50 1.04 -1.96
C TRP A 107 9.62 2.52 -1.70
N LEU A 108 8.69 3.12 -0.95
CA LEU A 108 8.77 4.53 -0.63
C LEU A 108 10.00 4.84 0.24
N ARG A 109 10.34 3.93 1.15
CA ARG A 109 11.55 4.10 1.95
C ARG A 109 12.83 3.98 1.13
N LEU A 110 12.82 3.15 0.08
CA LEU A 110 13.95 3.06 -0.83
C LEU A 110 14.21 4.38 -1.55
N VAL A 111 13.16 5.13 -1.85
CA VAL A 111 13.30 6.46 -2.44
C VAL A 111 13.91 7.44 -1.44
N GLY A 112 13.65 7.24 -0.15
CA GLY A 112 14.18 8.09 0.91
C GLY A 112 13.12 8.80 1.73
N TRP A 113 11.83 8.58 1.44
CA TRP A 113 10.76 9.17 2.24
C TRP A 113 10.58 8.45 3.56
N ASP A 114 10.12 9.18 4.58
CA ASP A 114 9.80 8.61 5.88
C ASP A 114 8.38 8.03 5.84
N ALA A 115 8.23 6.93 5.11
CA ALA A 115 6.96 6.25 4.97
C ALA A 115 6.74 5.31 6.16
N GLN A 116 5.51 5.27 6.65
CA GLN A 116 5.14 4.42 7.78
C GLN A 116 3.87 3.65 7.46
N GLN A 117 3.69 2.55 8.15
CA GLN A 117 2.53 1.68 7.98
C GLN A 117 1.58 1.85 9.17
N LEU A 118 0.28 1.97 8.90
CA LEU A 118 -0.72 2.09 9.96
C LEU A 118 -0.89 0.75 10.68
N ALA A 119 -0.78 0.77 12.00
CA ALA A 119 -0.95 -0.44 12.82
C ALA A 119 -2.38 -0.98 12.66
N GLY A 120 -2.49 -2.30 12.40
CA GLY A 120 -3.77 -2.96 12.25
C GLY A 120 -4.49 -2.69 10.93
N GLY A 121 -4.04 -1.70 10.15
CA GLY A 121 -4.69 -1.36 8.89
C GLY A 121 -6.10 -0.79 9.10
N TYR A 122 -6.92 -0.94 8.07
CA TYR A 122 -8.30 -0.47 8.10
C TYR A 122 -9.21 -1.63 8.44
N LYS A 123 -9.75 -1.63 9.61
CA LYS A 123 -10.74 -2.66 9.92
C LYS A 123 -11.61 -2.24 11.10
#